data_4a7a4e2a72db2a6c014443fb80a05de0
#
_entry.id   4a7a4e2a72db2a6c014443fb80a05de0
#
_cell.length_a   1.000
_cell.length_b   1.000
_cell.length_c   1.000
_cell.angle_alpha   90.00
_cell.angle_beta   90.00
_cell.angle_gamma   90.00
#
_symmetry.space_group_name_H-M   'P 1'
#
loop_
_entity.id
_entity.type
_entity.pdbx_description
1 polymer ?
#
loop_
_entity_poly.entity_id
_entity_poly.type
_entity_poly.pdbx_seq_one_letter_code
_entity_poly.pdbx_strand_id
1 'polypeptide(L)'
;MPLSNTGRRGQSVFEPTDGGVRPRDAAVPATTSPSIPAYAAPTTTEPALPEPTAKDYSVDLAVVSKQCFGSAGCNVVVEPKLAFLGASTLLWECDITYSISGDSSGELIETAYSQGGSSYRVDRTVVSTKNTKVVPKASVTAVSCREP
;
A
#
# COMPACT_ATOMS: atom_id res chain seq x y z
N MET A 1 -38.14 10.09 18.26
CA MET A 1 -38.83 8.81 17.97
C MET A 1 -37.84 7.82 17.44
N PRO A 2 -37.56 6.73 18.13
CA PRO A 2 -36.61 5.71 17.68
C PRO A 2 -37.35 4.62 16.91
N LEU A 3 -36.81 4.19 15.78
CA LEU A 3 -37.28 3.00 15.08
C LEU A 3 -36.27 1.87 15.28
N SER A 4 -36.64 0.97 16.17
CA SER A 4 -36.03 -0.34 16.34
C SER A 4 -36.31 -1.22 15.13
N ASN A 5 -35.30 -1.85 14.57
CA ASN A 5 -35.49 -2.93 13.63
C ASN A 5 -34.83 -4.21 14.16
N THR A 6 -35.70 -5.10 14.66
CA THR A 6 -35.38 -6.43 15.16
C THR A 6 -35.48 -7.41 13.99
N GLY A 7 -34.38 -7.98 13.54
CA GLY A 7 -34.30 -8.97 12.46
C GLY A 7 -33.76 -10.31 12.93
N ARG A 8 -34.64 -11.14 13.34
CA ARG A 8 -34.89 -12.60 13.25
C ARG A 8 -33.67 -13.51 12.92
N ARG A 9 -33.34 -14.33 13.91
CA ARG A 9 -32.53 -15.55 13.82
C ARG A 9 -33.25 -16.61 13.00
N GLY A 10 -32.57 -17.21 12.05
CA GLY A 10 -32.91 -18.47 11.40
C GLY A 10 -31.91 -19.55 11.86
N GLN A 11 -32.34 -20.41 12.79
CA GLN A 11 -31.63 -21.63 13.11
C GLN A 11 -32.17 -22.73 12.18
N SER A 12 -31.29 -23.31 11.36
CA SER A 12 -31.57 -24.56 10.68
C SER A 12 -30.96 -25.70 11.48
N VAL A 13 -31.86 -26.44 12.11
CA VAL A 13 -31.55 -27.73 12.75
C VAL A 13 -31.53 -28.79 11.64
N PHE A 14 -30.39 -29.44 11.43
CA PHE A 14 -30.29 -30.65 10.61
C PHE A 14 -30.28 -31.85 11.56
N GLU A 15 -31.35 -32.65 11.52
CA GLU A 15 -31.43 -33.96 12.16
C GLU A 15 -30.65 -35.00 11.35
N PRO A 16 -29.91 -35.90 12.00
CA PRO A 16 -29.31 -37.05 11.34
C PRO A 16 -30.32 -38.21 11.33
N THR A 17 -30.66 -38.64 10.12
CA THR A 17 -31.42 -39.88 9.96
C THR A 17 -30.47 -41.07 10.00
N ASP A 18 -30.63 -41.85 11.05
CA ASP A 18 -30.05 -43.18 11.22
C ASP A 18 -30.73 -44.17 10.23
N GLY A 19 -29.92 -44.84 9.44
CA GLY A 19 -30.39 -45.83 8.51
C GLY A 19 -29.32 -46.89 8.32
N GLY A 20 -29.23 -47.83 9.24
CA GLY A 20 -28.37 -48.98 9.14
C GLY A 20 -28.74 -49.94 8.02
N VAL A 21 -27.80 -50.23 7.16
CA VAL A 21 -27.81 -51.46 6.35
C VAL A 21 -26.41 -52.00 6.31
N ARG A 22 -26.24 -53.17 6.92
CA ARG A 22 -25.03 -54.01 6.72
C ARG A 22 -25.14 -54.71 5.40
N PRO A 23 -24.13 -54.76 4.56
CA PRO A 23 -23.88 -55.86 3.65
C PRO A 23 -22.57 -56.61 3.96
N ARG A 24 -22.77 -57.83 4.12
CA ARG A 24 -21.98 -59.04 3.84
C ARG A 24 -20.55 -58.86 3.31
N ASP A 25 -19.66 -59.57 4.00
CA ASP A 25 -18.35 -59.98 3.54
C ASP A 25 -18.33 -60.40 2.09
N ALA A 26 -17.56 -59.69 1.30
CA ALA A 26 -17.01 -60.17 0.05
C ALA A 26 -15.49 -59.84 0.10
N ALA A 27 -14.70 -60.90 0.26
CA ALA A 27 -13.25 -60.82 0.13
C ALA A 27 -12.91 -60.39 -1.32
N VAL A 28 -12.41 -59.17 -1.47
CA VAL A 28 -11.86 -58.69 -2.73
C VAL A 28 -10.36 -58.96 -2.71
N PRO A 29 -9.78 -59.64 -3.72
CA PRO A 29 -8.35 -59.85 -3.76
C PRO A 29 -7.60 -58.52 -3.85
N ALA A 30 -6.56 -58.40 -3.06
CA ALA A 30 -5.69 -57.22 -3.04
C ALA A 30 -5.04 -57.04 -4.42
N THR A 31 -5.54 -56.06 -5.18
CA THR A 31 -4.85 -55.57 -6.36
C THR A 31 -3.74 -54.64 -5.89
N THR A 32 -2.50 -55.09 -6.05
CA THR A 32 -1.31 -54.27 -5.83
C THR A 32 -1.35 -53.10 -6.83
N SER A 33 -1.75 -51.95 -6.36
CA SER A 33 -1.61 -50.69 -7.13
C SER A 33 -0.11 -50.41 -7.29
N PRO A 34 0.38 -50.19 -8.51
CA PRO A 34 1.72 -49.69 -8.68
C PRO A 34 1.84 -48.30 -8.07
N SER A 35 2.77 -48.16 -7.12
CA SER A 35 3.15 -46.84 -6.58
C SER A 35 3.72 -46.01 -7.72
N ILE A 36 2.94 -45.02 -8.16
CA ILE A 36 3.43 -43.98 -9.06
C ILE A 36 4.42 -43.16 -8.25
N PRO A 37 5.69 -43.03 -8.67
CA PRO A 37 6.61 -42.12 -7.99
C PRO A 37 6.04 -40.71 -8.05
N ALA A 38 5.86 -40.11 -6.87
CA ALA A 38 5.45 -38.73 -6.77
C ALA A 38 6.48 -37.84 -7.49
N TYR A 39 6.12 -37.35 -8.65
CA TYR A 39 6.93 -36.36 -9.36
C TYR A 39 6.94 -35.09 -8.49
N ALA A 40 8.06 -34.86 -7.80
CA ALA A 40 8.28 -33.63 -7.10
C ALA A 40 8.30 -32.50 -8.16
N ALA A 41 7.23 -31.73 -8.22
CA ALA A 41 7.19 -30.54 -9.06
C ALA A 41 8.37 -29.64 -8.66
N PRO A 42 9.16 -29.13 -9.62
CA PRO A 42 10.20 -28.17 -9.30
C PRO A 42 9.52 -26.96 -8.68
N THR A 43 9.85 -26.66 -7.42
CA THR A 43 9.50 -25.40 -6.77
C THR A 43 10.29 -24.31 -7.49
N THR A 44 9.71 -23.72 -8.52
CA THR A 44 10.23 -22.50 -9.13
C THR A 44 10.03 -21.41 -8.09
N THR A 45 11.05 -21.12 -7.31
CA THR A 45 11.08 -19.94 -6.46
C THR A 45 11.10 -18.74 -7.39
N GLU A 46 9.96 -18.13 -7.59
CA GLU A 46 9.87 -16.85 -8.29
C GLU A 46 10.76 -15.84 -7.56
N PRO A 47 11.67 -15.15 -8.25
CA PRO A 47 12.55 -14.19 -7.60
C PRO A 47 11.69 -13.11 -6.95
N ALA A 48 11.87 -12.91 -5.64
CA ALA A 48 11.20 -11.86 -4.91
C ALA A 48 11.54 -10.50 -5.54
N LEU A 49 10.51 -9.70 -5.82
CA LEU A 49 10.70 -8.34 -6.33
C LEU A 49 11.43 -7.50 -5.28
N PRO A 50 12.46 -6.75 -5.67
CA PRO A 50 13.20 -5.91 -4.73
C PRO A 50 12.29 -4.83 -4.14
N GLU A 51 12.39 -4.62 -2.82
CA GLU A 51 11.69 -3.57 -2.13
C GLU A 51 12.15 -2.19 -2.63
N PRO A 52 11.21 -1.26 -2.94
CA PRO A 52 11.58 0.09 -3.35
C PRO A 52 12.32 0.86 -2.26
N THR A 53 13.23 1.71 -2.65
CA THR A 53 14.05 2.55 -1.79
C THR A 53 13.85 4.04 -2.07
N ALA A 54 14.42 4.91 -1.24
CA ALA A 54 14.33 6.36 -1.45
C ALA A 54 14.90 6.83 -2.80
N LYS A 55 15.81 6.07 -3.41
CA LYS A 55 16.41 6.38 -4.71
C LYS A 55 15.46 6.09 -5.88
N ASP A 56 14.45 5.27 -5.65
CA ASP A 56 13.47 4.88 -6.66
C ASP A 56 12.31 5.88 -6.75
N TYR A 57 12.33 6.93 -5.95
CA TYR A 57 11.33 7.97 -5.95
C TYR A 57 11.96 9.35 -6.17
N SER A 58 11.23 10.22 -6.86
CA SER A 58 11.51 11.64 -6.93
C SER A 58 10.32 12.44 -6.43
N VAL A 59 10.58 13.62 -5.91
CA VAL A 59 9.56 14.58 -5.49
C VAL A 59 9.90 15.96 -6.03
N ASP A 60 8.95 16.56 -6.74
CA ASP A 60 8.99 17.94 -7.19
C ASP A 60 7.86 18.73 -6.54
N LEU A 61 8.03 20.04 -6.38
CA LEU A 61 7.02 20.92 -5.81
C LEU A 61 6.40 21.80 -6.90
N ALA A 62 5.09 21.62 -7.11
CA ALA A 62 4.31 22.56 -7.92
C ALA A 62 3.81 23.71 -7.03
N VAL A 63 4.16 24.93 -7.39
CA VAL A 63 3.64 26.13 -6.71
C VAL A 63 2.19 26.35 -7.13
N VAL A 64 1.28 26.23 -6.17
CA VAL A 64 -0.16 26.46 -6.38
C VAL A 64 -0.50 27.92 -6.23
N SER A 65 0.04 28.58 -5.20
CA SER A 65 -0.11 30.01 -4.98
C SER A 65 1.09 30.57 -4.21
N LYS A 66 1.32 31.88 -4.39
CA LYS A 66 2.36 32.61 -3.67
C LYS A 66 1.84 33.99 -3.30
N GLN A 67 1.87 34.31 -2.02
CA GLN A 67 1.47 35.61 -1.51
C GLN A 67 2.62 36.19 -0.67
N CYS A 68 3.05 37.39 -1.01
CA CYS A 68 4.18 38.06 -0.37
C CYS A 68 3.74 39.31 0.41
N PHE A 69 4.38 39.52 1.56
CA PHE A 69 4.06 40.57 2.51
C PHE A 69 5.27 41.51 2.75
N GLY A 70 5.90 41.93 1.68
CA GLY A 70 7.08 42.80 1.75
C GLY A 70 8.24 42.17 2.53
N SER A 71 8.72 42.85 3.58
CA SER A 71 9.81 42.36 4.42
C SER A 71 9.45 41.16 5.30
N ALA A 72 8.17 40.84 5.46
CA ALA A 72 7.71 39.70 6.24
C ALA A 72 7.83 38.37 5.47
N GLY A 73 8.27 38.38 4.21
CA GLY A 73 8.43 37.18 3.40
C GLY A 73 7.20 36.80 2.60
N CYS A 74 7.09 35.52 2.22
CA CYS A 74 6.01 35.01 1.43
C CYS A 74 5.45 33.69 1.99
N ASN A 75 4.15 33.51 1.87
CA ASN A 75 3.50 32.22 1.99
C ASN A 75 3.37 31.58 0.61
N VAL A 76 3.93 30.41 0.44
CA VAL A 76 3.92 29.64 -0.80
C VAL A 76 3.17 28.34 -0.56
N VAL A 77 2.03 28.18 -1.20
CA VAL A 77 1.30 26.91 -1.18
C VAL A 77 1.91 26.02 -2.24
N VAL A 78 2.43 24.87 -1.84
CA VAL A 78 3.04 23.88 -2.72
C VAL A 78 2.25 22.59 -2.72
N GLU A 79 2.25 21.91 -3.84
CA GLU A 79 1.68 20.59 -4.03
C GLU A 79 2.81 19.65 -4.48
N PRO A 80 3.14 18.62 -3.68
CA PRO A 80 4.15 17.66 -4.04
C PRO A 80 3.73 16.82 -5.25
N LYS A 81 4.64 16.59 -6.16
CA LYS A 81 4.51 15.71 -7.33
C LYS A 81 5.52 14.60 -7.19
N LEU A 82 5.07 13.41 -6.84
CA LEU A 82 5.92 12.23 -6.72
C LEU A 82 5.93 11.46 -8.02
N ALA A 83 7.09 10.87 -8.34
CA ALA A 83 7.25 9.94 -9.43
C ALA A 83 8.11 8.76 -8.98
N PHE A 84 7.72 7.55 -9.41
CA PHE A 84 8.51 6.35 -9.24
C PHE A 84 9.46 6.19 -10.43
N LEU A 85 10.75 6.03 -10.15
CA LEU A 85 11.82 5.92 -11.13
C LEU A 85 12.34 4.48 -11.28
N GLY A 86 11.90 3.58 -10.40
CA GLY A 86 12.34 2.19 -10.38
C GLY A 86 11.76 1.36 -11.52
N ALA A 87 12.43 0.24 -11.79
CA ALA A 87 12.02 -0.71 -12.83
C ALA A 87 11.02 -1.75 -12.34
N SER A 88 10.82 -1.88 -11.03
CA SER A 88 9.93 -2.87 -10.45
C SER A 88 8.50 -2.36 -10.33
N THR A 89 7.62 -3.31 -10.35
CA THR A 89 6.19 -3.10 -10.42
C THR A 89 5.66 -2.37 -9.20
N LEU A 90 4.79 -1.49 -9.47
CA LEU A 90 3.89 -0.67 -8.70
C LEU A 90 2.96 -1.45 -7.73
N LEU A 91 3.36 -2.62 -7.25
CA LEU A 91 2.53 -3.45 -6.37
C LEU A 91 2.71 -3.11 -4.89
N TRP A 92 3.82 -2.45 -4.54
CA TRP A 92 4.12 -2.08 -3.16
C TRP A 92 3.29 -0.88 -2.70
N GLU A 93 2.76 -0.98 -1.49
CA GLU A 93 2.20 0.15 -0.77
C GLU A 93 3.31 0.79 0.07
N CYS A 94 3.68 2.02 -0.25
CA CYS A 94 4.82 2.69 0.39
C CYS A 94 4.43 4.00 1.06
N ASP A 95 5.02 4.21 2.22
CA ASP A 95 5.06 5.48 2.93
C ASP A 95 6.36 6.19 2.52
N ILE A 96 6.24 7.31 1.82
CA ILE A 96 7.36 8.05 1.24
C ILE A 96 7.54 9.33 2.05
N THR A 97 8.59 9.38 2.86
CA THR A 97 8.95 10.57 3.63
C THR A 97 9.86 11.46 2.81
N TYR A 98 9.54 12.74 2.75
CA TYR A 98 10.33 13.74 2.06
C TYR A 98 10.45 15.00 2.91
N SER A 99 11.52 15.74 2.70
CA SER A 99 11.76 17.03 3.34
C SER A 99 11.50 18.17 2.36
N ILE A 100 10.97 19.28 2.86
CA ILE A 100 10.81 20.53 2.11
C ILE A 100 11.71 21.59 2.75
N SER A 101 12.67 22.08 1.98
CA SER A 101 13.57 23.17 2.36
C SER A 101 13.06 24.51 1.87
N GLY A 102 13.48 25.59 2.52
CA GLY A 102 13.11 26.96 2.17
C GLY A 102 12.08 27.60 3.10
N ASP A 103 11.54 26.86 4.05
CA ASP A 103 10.71 27.43 5.12
C ASP A 103 11.55 28.25 6.09
N SER A 104 10.99 29.36 6.58
CA SER A 104 11.67 30.29 7.47
C SER A 104 11.90 29.72 8.88
N SER A 105 11.13 28.73 9.27
CA SER A 105 11.24 28.03 10.57
C SER A 105 12.17 26.82 10.52
N GLY A 106 12.57 26.38 9.34
CA GLY A 106 13.44 25.22 9.14
C GLY A 106 12.94 24.28 8.05
N GLU A 107 13.41 23.06 8.08
CA GLU A 107 13.00 22.02 7.14
C GLU A 107 11.67 21.40 7.58
N LEU A 108 10.74 21.28 6.67
CA LEU A 108 9.46 20.61 6.91
C LEU A 108 9.58 19.15 6.48
N ILE A 109 9.05 18.24 7.28
CA ILE A 109 9.02 16.80 6.98
C ILE A 109 7.57 16.37 6.73
N GLU A 110 7.34 15.79 5.58
CA GLU A 110 6.03 15.35 5.12
C GLU A 110 6.06 13.89 4.68
N THR A 111 4.91 13.26 4.62
CA THR A 111 4.78 11.87 4.16
C THR A 111 3.69 11.76 3.10
N ALA A 112 4.02 11.12 2.01
CA ALA A 112 3.08 10.73 0.96
C ALA A 112 2.84 9.22 1.01
N TYR A 113 1.66 8.80 0.59
CA TYR A 113 1.25 7.41 0.58
C TYR A 113 1.05 6.94 -0.87
N SER A 114 1.77 5.88 -1.25
CA SER A 114 1.53 5.16 -2.49
C SER A 114 0.43 4.13 -2.25
N GLN A 115 -0.57 4.12 -3.11
CA GLN A 115 -1.71 3.18 -3.03
C GLN A 115 -1.60 2.06 -4.08
N GLY A 116 -0.39 1.70 -4.44
CA GLY A 116 -0.12 0.84 -5.58
C GLY A 116 -0.22 1.60 -6.91
N GLY A 117 0.62 1.23 -7.87
CA GLY A 117 0.69 1.95 -9.14
C GLY A 117 1.33 3.34 -9.01
N SER A 118 0.93 4.25 -9.87
CA SER A 118 1.41 5.63 -9.92
C SER A 118 0.52 6.62 -9.15
N SER A 119 -0.35 6.12 -8.29
CA SER A 119 -1.26 6.94 -7.49
C SER A 119 -0.65 7.26 -6.13
N TYR A 120 -0.56 8.54 -5.81
CA TYR A 120 -0.04 9.03 -4.54
C TYR A 120 -1.08 9.89 -3.84
N ARG A 121 -1.24 9.67 -2.53
CA ARG A 121 -1.96 10.61 -1.67
C ARG A 121 -0.95 11.58 -1.09
N VAL A 122 -1.12 12.85 -1.43
CA VAL A 122 -0.28 13.96 -0.98
C VAL A 122 -1.15 15.10 -0.49
N ASP A 123 -0.69 15.82 0.51
CA ASP A 123 -1.33 17.02 1.00
C ASP A 123 -0.59 18.27 0.50
N ARG A 124 -1.34 19.36 0.33
CA ARG A 124 -0.76 20.68 0.04
C ARG A 124 -0.19 21.25 1.31
N THR A 125 1.01 21.82 1.20
CA THR A 125 1.72 22.39 2.34
C THR A 125 1.98 23.86 2.10
N VAL A 126 1.88 24.67 3.17
CA VAL A 126 2.25 26.09 3.15
C VAL A 126 3.68 26.23 3.63
N VAL A 127 4.53 26.79 2.78
CA VAL A 127 5.94 27.08 3.08
C VAL A 127 6.06 28.60 3.27
N SER A 128 6.48 29.01 4.46
CA SER A 128 6.71 30.43 4.78
C SER A 128 8.17 30.80 4.44
N THR A 129 8.39 31.55 3.39
CA THR A 129 9.75 31.92 2.95
C THR A 129 10.15 33.29 3.45
N LYS A 130 11.44 33.48 3.77
CA LYS A 130 11.97 34.76 4.27
C LYS A 130 11.89 35.91 3.29
N ASN A 131 11.84 35.63 2.00
CA ASN A 131 11.73 36.65 0.94
C ASN A 131 11.26 36.04 -0.38
N THR A 132 11.03 36.88 -1.38
CA THR A 132 10.51 36.49 -2.70
C THR A 132 11.44 35.63 -3.54
N LYS A 133 12.75 35.59 -3.22
CA LYS A 133 13.78 34.87 -4.00
C LYS A 133 13.91 33.43 -3.57
N VAL A 134 13.43 33.07 -2.37
CA VAL A 134 13.50 31.69 -1.90
C VAL A 134 12.48 30.84 -2.66
N VAL A 135 12.97 29.75 -3.23
CA VAL A 135 12.16 28.74 -3.92
C VAL A 135 12.22 27.48 -3.06
N PRO A 136 11.07 27.01 -2.52
CA PRO A 136 11.02 25.74 -1.83
C PRO A 136 11.48 24.58 -2.71
N LYS A 137 12.20 23.61 -2.12
CA LYS A 137 12.64 22.38 -2.79
C LYS A 137 12.30 21.20 -1.92
N ALA A 138 11.97 20.08 -2.53
CA ALA A 138 11.76 18.83 -1.82
C ALA A 138 12.79 17.79 -2.19
N SER A 139 13.02 16.84 -1.27
CA SER A 139 13.81 15.65 -1.53
C SER A 139 13.31 14.48 -0.71
N VAL A 140 13.28 13.28 -1.32
CA VAL A 140 12.91 12.06 -0.61
C VAL A 140 14.00 11.68 0.37
N THR A 141 13.63 11.42 1.62
CA THR A 141 14.55 11.12 2.72
C THR A 141 14.45 9.68 3.19
N ALA A 142 13.25 9.09 3.16
CA ALA A 142 13.02 7.71 3.55
C ALA A 142 11.82 7.11 2.80
N VAL A 143 11.84 5.79 2.66
CA VAL A 143 10.73 5.01 2.10
C VAL A 143 10.57 3.77 2.96
N SER A 144 9.34 3.44 3.30
CA SER A 144 8.97 2.23 4.02
C SER A 144 7.82 1.58 3.28
N CYS A 145 8.02 0.36 2.79
CA CYS A 145 7.03 -0.34 1.98
C CYS A 145 6.47 -1.55 2.72
N ARG A 146 5.26 -1.93 2.35
CA ARG A 146 4.60 -3.17 2.76
C ARG A 146 4.42 -4.02 1.51
N GLU A 147 4.71 -5.29 1.67
CA GLU A 147 4.46 -6.28 0.64
C GLU A 147 2.97 -6.35 0.33
N PRO A 148 2.60 -6.45 -0.94
CA PRO A 148 1.20 -6.49 -1.38
C PRO A 148 0.47 -7.75 -0.93
#